data_c6ad236abae285c681e9e832f82f6f9b
#
_entry.id   c6ad236abae285c681e9e832f82f6f9b
#
_cell.length_a   1.000
_cell.length_b   1.000
_cell.length_c   1.000
_cell.angle_alpha   90.00
_cell.angle_beta   90.00
_cell.angle_gamma   90.00
#
_symmetry.space_group_name_H-M   'P 1'
#
loop_
_entity.id
_entity.type
_entity.pdbx_description
1 polymer ?
#
loop_
_entity_poly.entity_id
_entity_poly.type
_entity_poly.pdbx_seq_one_letter_code
_entity_poly.pdbx_strand_id
1 'polypeptide(L)'
;MCFKFSRKVAFRYFFAKKNEFLVSFISKFSLIGVTIGVAALIVVMAVMNGFREELSKNIIGLNSDITISPLGRHIESPESLIQKINEHSFVQDVTPLASGQGLAISDRNSVGIIIKGLTLSDINKKKQITNNIMHGNITSLADRNNIAVGSELAANLGISVGDKIKLISAQMISTAFGSIPRTKTYNISAIFTSGLYDFDMATIIMNQQAAKAFLSLKDINLIEVTTNNPDNASLYQLTLYKTLDGRASITNWQLQFGQFFHALKVERITMMTILSLIILVNHIFIRLAHYSPFF
;
A
#
# COMPACT_ATOMS: atom_id res chain seq x y z
N MET A 1 28.24 8.05 42.35
CA MET A 1 29.44 8.93 42.48
C MET A 1 30.42 8.74 41.29
N CYS A 2 30.51 7.60 40.64
CA CYS A 2 31.38 7.31 39.47
C CYS A 2 31.13 8.17 38.22
N PHE A 3 29.88 8.49 37.88
CA PHE A 3 29.53 9.19 36.63
C PHE A 3 30.07 10.62 36.53
N LYS A 4 30.14 11.36 37.67
CA LYS A 4 30.70 12.73 37.72
C LYS A 4 32.22 12.76 37.55
N PHE A 5 32.91 11.73 38.06
CA PHE A 5 34.35 11.60 37.94
C PHE A 5 34.75 11.24 36.51
N SER A 6 34.09 10.22 35.91
CA SER A 6 34.35 9.81 34.53
C SER A 6 34.11 10.96 33.53
N ARG A 7 33.09 11.80 33.75
CA ARG A 7 32.80 12.96 32.91
C ARG A 7 33.89 14.04 33.03
N LYS A 8 34.39 14.31 34.22
CA LYS A 8 35.50 15.27 34.43
C LYS A 8 36.83 14.79 33.80
N VAL A 9 37.10 13.51 33.89
CA VAL A 9 38.29 12.91 33.28
C VAL A 9 38.16 12.95 31.75
N ALA A 10 37.02 12.60 31.18
CA ALA A 10 36.75 12.68 29.73
C ALA A 10 36.92 14.13 29.20
N PHE A 11 36.36 15.13 29.92
CA PHE A 11 36.52 16.54 29.53
C PHE A 11 38.00 17.00 29.59
N ARG A 12 38.78 16.53 30.56
CA ARG A 12 40.20 16.89 30.69
C ARG A 12 41.03 16.29 29.55
N TYR A 13 40.79 15.05 29.15
CA TYR A 13 41.46 14.42 28.00
C TYR A 13 41.07 15.11 26.67
N PHE A 14 39.84 15.59 26.54
CA PHE A 14 39.37 16.28 25.34
C PHE A 14 40.03 17.65 25.12
N PHE A 15 40.46 18.33 26.22
CA PHE A 15 41.07 19.67 26.22
C PHE A 15 42.54 19.71 26.63
N ALA A 16 43.22 18.54 26.72
CA ALA A 16 44.63 18.46 27.10
C ALA A 16 45.54 19.11 26.05
N LYS A 17 46.40 20.06 26.49
CA LYS A 17 47.03 21.06 25.60
C LYS A 17 48.46 20.80 25.19
N LYS A 18 49.26 19.86 25.72
CA LYS A 18 50.72 19.90 25.48
C LYS A 18 51.48 18.61 25.12
N ASN A 19 51.08 17.41 25.51
CA ASN A 19 51.89 16.22 25.17
C ASN A 19 51.12 15.08 24.47
N GLU A 20 49.80 15.25 24.25
CA GLU A 20 48.97 14.21 23.66
C GLU A 20 48.09 14.74 22.50
N PHE A 21 48.68 15.60 21.66
CA PHE A 21 47.95 16.21 20.53
C PHE A 21 47.33 15.17 19.60
N LEU A 22 48.05 14.08 19.30
CA LEU A 22 47.56 13.02 18.43
C LEU A 22 46.33 12.29 19.01
N VAL A 23 46.40 11.95 20.32
CA VAL A 23 45.28 11.25 21.00
C VAL A 23 44.04 12.14 21.08
N SER A 24 44.23 13.41 21.41
CA SER A 24 43.11 14.37 21.46
C SER A 24 42.50 14.62 20.08
N PHE A 25 43.32 14.67 19.02
CA PHE A 25 42.88 14.84 17.66
C PHE A 25 42.04 13.64 17.17
N ILE A 26 42.58 12.40 17.36
CA ILE A 26 41.90 11.16 17.01
C ILE A 26 40.56 11.02 17.75
N SER A 27 40.55 11.34 19.09
CA SER A 27 39.32 11.28 19.88
C SER A 27 38.25 12.26 19.40
N LYS A 28 38.63 13.49 19.02
CA LYS A 28 37.70 14.49 18.49
C LYS A 28 37.12 14.05 17.12
N PHE A 29 38.00 13.57 16.23
CA PHE A 29 37.55 13.08 14.92
C PHE A 29 36.62 11.87 15.04
N SER A 30 36.96 10.92 15.92
CA SER A 30 36.12 9.75 16.21
C SER A 30 34.77 10.18 16.78
N LEU A 31 34.73 11.12 17.74
CA LEU A 31 33.45 11.60 18.28
C LEU A 31 32.59 12.28 17.24
N ILE A 32 33.16 13.15 16.40
CA ILE A 32 32.44 13.82 15.30
C ILE A 32 31.92 12.78 14.33
N GLY A 33 32.75 11.83 13.90
CA GLY A 33 32.33 10.78 12.95
C GLY A 33 31.18 9.94 13.47
N VAL A 34 31.25 9.51 14.74
CA VAL A 34 30.16 8.75 15.37
C VAL A 34 28.89 9.60 15.49
N THR A 35 29.04 10.87 15.90
CA THR A 35 27.87 11.77 16.03
C THR A 35 27.16 11.97 14.70
N ILE A 36 27.92 12.23 13.63
CA ILE A 36 27.36 12.39 12.27
C ILE A 36 26.73 11.06 11.81
N GLY A 37 27.39 9.92 12.02
CA GLY A 37 26.88 8.61 11.63
C GLY A 37 25.56 8.27 12.34
N VAL A 38 25.48 8.49 13.65
CA VAL A 38 24.25 8.25 14.42
C VAL A 38 23.16 9.23 14.03
N ALA A 39 23.49 10.51 13.83
CA ALA A 39 22.52 11.52 13.40
C ALA A 39 21.93 11.17 12.02
N ALA A 40 22.78 10.78 11.06
CA ALA A 40 22.33 10.33 9.73
C ALA A 40 21.40 9.12 9.83
N LEU A 41 21.72 8.12 10.65
CA LEU A 41 20.87 6.95 10.87
C LEU A 41 19.52 7.31 11.47
N ILE A 42 19.49 8.22 12.47
CA ILE A 42 18.23 8.69 13.07
C ILE A 42 17.36 9.37 12.03
N VAL A 43 17.94 10.24 11.19
CA VAL A 43 17.22 10.93 10.12
C VAL A 43 16.64 9.94 9.13
N VAL A 44 17.43 8.98 8.65
CA VAL A 44 16.97 7.95 7.71
C VAL A 44 15.85 7.11 8.32
N MET A 45 15.98 6.68 9.57
CA MET A 45 14.92 5.93 10.26
C MET A 45 13.65 6.75 10.45
N ALA A 46 13.75 8.03 10.75
CA ALA A 46 12.59 8.91 10.88
C ALA A 46 11.86 9.09 9.55
N VAL A 47 12.59 9.32 8.46
CA VAL A 47 12.03 9.44 7.10
C VAL A 47 11.36 8.12 6.68
N MET A 48 12.03 6.98 6.90
CA MET A 48 11.47 5.67 6.56
C MET A 48 10.21 5.33 7.36
N ASN A 49 10.18 5.67 8.64
CA ASN A 49 8.97 5.45 9.45
C ASN A 49 7.80 6.32 8.94
N GLY A 50 8.05 7.59 8.63
CA GLY A 50 7.04 8.48 8.04
C GLY A 50 6.54 7.98 6.68
N PHE A 51 7.45 7.56 5.81
CA PHE A 51 7.12 6.99 4.50
C PHE A 51 6.29 5.70 4.63
N ARG A 52 6.66 4.80 5.54
CA ARG A 52 5.90 3.58 5.80
C ARG A 52 4.48 3.88 6.30
N GLU A 53 4.33 4.85 7.21
CA GLU A 53 3.02 5.23 7.73
C GLU A 53 2.14 5.82 6.63
N GLU A 54 2.69 6.70 5.79
CA GLU A 54 1.97 7.31 4.68
C GLU A 54 1.56 6.28 3.61
N LEU A 55 2.49 5.41 3.21
CA LEU A 55 2.17 4.32 2.28
C LEU A 55 1.13 3.36 2.85
N SER A 56 1.25 2.98 4.12
CA SER A 56 0.27 2.10 4.75
C SER A 56 -1.13 2.72 4.73
N LYS A 57 -1.27 4.01 5.06
CA LYS A 57 -2.54 4.73 4.99
C LYS A 57 -3.12 4.74 3.57
N ASN A 58 -2.31 5.02 2.57
CA ASN A 58 -2.75 5.10 1.19
C ASN A 58 -3.13 3.71 0.62
N ILE A 59 -2.34 2.69 0.90
CA ILE A 59 -2.64 1.30 0.49
C ILE A 59 -3.92 0.78 1.15
N ILE A 60 -4.05 0.95 2.47
CA ILE A 60 -5.20 0.47 3.24
C ILE A 60 -6.47 1.22 2.85
N GLY A 61 -6.39 2.51 2.63
CA GLY A 61 -7.57 3.30 2.34
C GLY A 61 -8.17 3.08 0.94
N LEU A 62 -7.40 2.54 0.00
CA LEU A 62 -7.86 2.23 -1.38
C LEU A 62 -8.23 0.78 -1.56
N ASN A 63 -7.44 -0.09 -0.96
CA ASN A 63 -7.71 -1.51 -0.91
C ASN A 63 -8.31 -1.83 0.47
N SER A 64 -9.23 -2.76 0.49
CA SER A 64 -9.75 -3.28 1.76
C SER A 64 -8.66 -4.02 2.52
N ASP A 65 -8.83 -4.13 3.83
CA ASP A 65 -7.91 -4.88 4.68
C ASP A 65 -7.93 -6.37 4.35
N ILE A 66 -9.11 -6.88 4.01
CA ILE A 66 -9.33 -8.27 3.63
C ILE A 66 -10.18 -8.31 2.35
N THR A 67 -9.76 -9.16 1.44
CA THR A 67 -10.48 -9.42 0.19
C THR A 67 -10.93 -10.87 0.16
N ILE A 68 -12.22 -11.08 -0.09
CA ILE A 68 -12.85 -12.38 -0.19
C ILE A 68 -13.25 -12.60 -1.65
N SER A 69 -12.72 -13.64 -2.26
CA SER A 69 -13.02 -14.04 -3.62
C SER A 69 -13.56 -15.46 -3.68
N PRO A 70 -14.42 -15.80 -4.66
CA PRO A 70 -14.94 -17.15 -4.80
C PRO A 70 -13.82 -18.14 -5.16
N LEU A 71 -13.99 -19.40 -4.79
CA LEU A 71 -13.15 -20.48 -5.31
C LEU A 71 -13.52 -20.83 -6.77
N GLY A 72 -14.66 -20.34 -7.25
CA GLY A 72 -15.16 -20.48 -8.61
C GLY A 72 -15.34 -19.12 -9.31
N ARG A 73 -16.33 -19.04 -10.21
CA ARG A 73 -16.59 -17.81 -10.98
C ARG A 73 -17.43 -16.75 -10.25
N HIS A 74 -18.20 -17.12 -9.25
CA HIS A 74 -19.10 -16.23 -8.50
C HIS A 74 -19.23 -16.71 -7.06
N ILE A 75 -19.61 -15.80 -6.20
CA ILE A 75 -19.89 -16.08 -4.78
C ILE A 75 -21.31 -16.63 -4.70
N GLU A 76 -21.44 -17.82 -4.13
CA GLU A 76 -22.75 -18.40 -3.85
C GLU A 76 -23.41 -17.69 -2.66
N SER A 77 -24.67 -17.26 -2.83
CA SER A 77 -25.46 -16.59 -1.79
C SER A 77 -24.71 -15.41 -1.13
N PRO A 78 -24.34 -14.37 -1.89
CA PRO A 78 -23.51 -13.28 -1.37
C PRO A 78 -24.15 -12.56 -0.18
N GLU A 79 -25.50 -12.46 -0.13
CA GLU A 79 -26.20 -11.81 0.97
C GLU A 79 -25.96 -12.54 2.30
N SER A 80 -26.06 -13.88 2.32
CA SER A 80 -25.83 -14.68 3.52
C SER A 80 -24.38 -14.62 3.99
N LEU A 81 -23.46 -14.52 3.04
CA LEU A 81 -22.04 -14.39 3.32
C LEU A 81 -21.73 -13.01 3.94
N ILE A 82 -22.28 -11.95 3.37
CA ILE A 82 -22.13 -10.58 3.86
C ILE A 82 -22.73 -10.48 5.28
N GLN A 83 -23.87 -11.10 5.54
CA GLN A 83 -24.47 -11.10 6.87
C GLN A 83 -23.55 -11.75 7.91
N LYS A 84 -23.00 -12.94 7.61
CA LYS A 84 -22.05 -13.62 8.50
C LYS A 84 -20.79 -12.81 8.76
N ILE A 85 -20.26 -12.12 7.74
CA ILE A 85 -19.10 -11.25 7.89
C ILE A 85 -19.40 -10.07 8.80
N ASN A 86 -20.58 -9.45 8.67
CA ASN A 86 -21.00 -8.31 9.47
C ASN A 86 -21.26 -8.64 10.95
N GLU A 87 -21.43 -9.92 11.31
CA GLU A 87 -21.59 -10.35 12.71
C GLU A 87 -20.31 -10.18 13.53
N HIS A 88 -19.16 -10.03 12.88
CA HIS A 88 -17.88 -9.87 13.57
C HIS A 88 -17.65 -8.43 14.01
N SER A 89 -17.35 -8.23 15.29
CA SER A 89 -17.11 -6.90 15.89
C SER A 89 -15.92 -6.13 15.32
N PHE A 90 -14.99 -6.81 14.68
CA PHE A 90 -13.84 -6.19 14.02
C PHE A 90 -14.14 -5.65 12.61
N VAL A 91 -15.28 -5.97 12.04
CA VAL A 91 -15.70 -5.51 10.71
C VAL A 91 -16.31 -4.12 10.83
N GLN A 92 -15.75 -3.18 10.07
CA GLN A 92 -16.23 -1.80 10.00
C GLN A 92 -17.15 -1.58 8.80
N ASP A 93 -16.78 -2.11 7.63
CA ASP A 93 -17.58 -2.03 6.40
C ASP A 93 -17.36 -3.26 5.52
N VAL A 94 -18.39 -3.63 4.79
CA VAL A 94 -18.36 -4.72 3.81
C VAL A 94 -18.84 -4.17 2.48
N THR A 95 -17.98 -4.20 1.47
CA THR A 95 -18.25 -3.67 0.13
C THR A 95 -18.30 -4.81 -0.89
N PRO A 96 -19.47 -5.23 -1.35
CA PRO A 96 -19.59 -6.20 -2.43
C PRO A 96 -19.37 -5.51 -3.79
N LEU A 97 -18.53 -6.10 -4.64
CA LEU A 97 -18.25 -5.53 -5.96
C LEU A 97 -18.13 -6.59 -7.06
N ALA A 98 -18.28 -6.12 -8.30
CA ALA A 98 -17.96 -6.88 -9.48
C ALA A 98 -16.57 -6.44 -9.97
N SER A 99 -15.59 -7.34 -9.94
CA SER A 99 -14.22 -7.01 -10.35
C SER A 99 -13.74 -7.91 -11.48
N GLY A 100 -12.91 -7.35 -12.36
CA GLY A 100 -12.28 -8.11 -13.42
C GLY A 100 -11.20 -7.32 -14.12
N GLN A 101 -10.49 -8.01 -15.02
CA GLN A 101 -9.43 -7.41 -15.81
C GLN A 101 -9.89 -7.14 -17.24
N GLY A 102 -9.25 -6.19 -17.89
CA GLY A 102 -9.50 -5.83 -19.26
C GLY A 102 -8.38 -4.99 -19.86
N LEU A 103 -8.64 -4.51 -21.06
CA LEU A 103 -7.81 -3.54 -21.78
C LEU A 103 -8.64 -2.27 -22.02
N ALA A 104 -8.04 -1.14 -21.73
CA ALA A 104 -8.53 0.18 -22.12
C ALA A 104 -7.74 0.62 -23.35
N ILE A 105 -8.46 1.03 -24.39
CA ILE A 105 -7.86 1.39 -25.69
C ILE A 105 -8.31 2.80 -26.06
N SER A 106 -7.34 3.67 -26.33
CA SER A 106 -7.50 4.96 -26.97
C SER A 106 -6.83 4.97 -28.34
N ASP A 107 -6.93 6.07 -29.06
CA ASP A 107 -6.25 6.24 -30.35
C ASP A 107 -4.72 6.27 -30.22
N ARG A 108 -4.21 6.53 -29.00
CA ARG A 108 -2.77 6.67 -28.74
C ARG A 108 -2.14 5.41 -28.18
N ASN A 109 -2.83 4.74 -27.27
CA ASN A 109 -2.24 3.66 -26.48
C ASN A 109 -3.29 2.65 -26.00
N SER A 110 -2.79 1.51 -25.50
CA SER A 110 -3.61 0.50 -24.83
C SER A 110 -2.95 0.07 -23.52
N VAL A 111 -3.75 -0.01 -22.46
CA VAL A 111 -3.29 -0.29 -21.10
C VAL A 111 -4.15 -1.38 -20.47
N GLY A 112 -3.50 -2.33 -19.77
CA GLY A 112 -4.17 -3.32 -18.95
C GLY A 112 -4.82 -2.66 -17.74
N ILE A 113 -6.09 -2.98 -17.48
CA ILE A 113 -6.88 -2.34 -16.44
C ILE A 113 -7.55 -3.34 -15.51
N ILE A 114 -7.83 -2.88 -14.31
CA ILE A 114 -8.70 -3.51 -13.34
C ILE A 114 -10.01 -2.72 -13.28
N ILE A 115 -11.10 -3.40 -13.51
CA ILE A 115 -12.44 -2.84 -13.46
C ILE A 115 -13.02 -3.13 -12.09
N LYS A 116 -13.48 -2.07 -11.41
CA LYS A 116 -14.19 -2.15 -10.12
C LYS A 116 -15.61 -1.63 -10.30
N GLY A 117 -16.57 -2.55 -10.27
CA GLY A 117 -18.00 -2.23 -10.34
C GLY A 117 -18.60 -2.10 -8.96
N LEU A 118 -18.97 -0.90 -8.56
CA LEU A 118 -19.46 -0.53 -7.25
C LEU A 118 -20.86 0.09 -7.32
N THR A 119 -21.62 0.00 -6.23
CA THR A 119 -22.85 0.81 -6.10
C THR A 119 -22.47 2.26 -5.78
N LEU A 120 -23.35 3.21 -6.06
CA LEU A 120 -23.09 4.62 -5.71
C LEU A 120 -22.93 4.83 -4.20
N SER A 121 -23.68 4.08 -3.38
CA SER A 121 -23.54 4.12 -1.93
C SER A 121 -22.14 3.70 -1.49
N ASP A 122 -21.59 2.64 -2.09
CA ASP A 122 -20.27 2.13 -1.74
C ASP A 122 -19.14 3.02 -2.27
N ILE A 123 -19.33 3.63 -3.45
CA ILE A 123 -18.40 4.65 -3.97
C ILE A 123 -18.30 5.83 -2.99
N ASN A 124 -19.43 6.31 -2.48
CA ASN A 124 -19.49 7.45 -1.56
C ASN A 124 -18.81 7.16 -0.20
N LYS A 125 -18.72 5.91 0.21
CA LYS A 125 -17.96 5.50 1.41
C LYS A 125 -16.44 5.60 1.20
N LYS A 126 -15.96 5.42 -0.02
CA LYS A 126 -14.53 5.46 -0.35
C LYS A 126 -14.03 6.91 -0.47
N LYS A 127 -13.89 7.58 0.69
CA LYS A 127 -13.52 9.00 0.79
C LYS A 127 -12.20 9.34 0.10
N GLN A 128 -11.26 8.41 0.02
CA GLN A 128 -9.99 8.63 -0.69
C GLN A 128 -10.19 8.83 -2.19
N ILE A 129 -11.22 8.25 -2.78
CA ILE A 129 -11.57 8.47 -4.18
C ILE A 129 -12.47 9.70 -4.31
N THR A 130 -13.53 9.77 -3.50
CA THR A 130 -14.54 10.83 -3.64
C THR A 130 -14.04 12.22 -3.29
N ASN A 131 -13.10 12.33 -2.34
CA ASN A 131 -12.49 13.60 -1.96
C ASN A 131 -11.39 14.06 -2.93
N ASN A 132 -10.90 13.18 -3.80
CA ASN A 132 -9.80 13.44 -4.71
C ASN A 132 -10.23 13.30 -6.19
N ILE A 133 -11.42 13.75 -6.52
CA ILE A 133 -11.85 13.89 -7.91
C ILE A 133 -11.14 15.11 -8.50
N MET A 134 -10.33 14.89 -9.51
CA MET A 134 -9.59 15.96 -10.18
C MET A 134 -10.48 16.69 -11.19
N HIS A 135 -11.27 15.93 -11.97
CA HIS A 135 -12.13 16.46 -13.00
C HIS A 135 -13.43 15.67 -13.08
N GLY A 136 -14.54 16.34 -13.42
CA GLY A 136 -15.83 15.70 -13.64
C GLY A 136 -16.64 15.44 -12.37
N ASN A 137 -17.57 14.47 -12.45
CA ASN A 137 -18.50 14.17 -11.36
C ASN A 137 -18.67 12.67 -11.18
N ILE A 138 -18.36 12.15 -10.00
CA ILE A 138 -18.48 10.74 -9.66
C ILE A 138 -19.92 10.25 -9.56
N THR A 139 -20.89 11.14 -9.24
CA THR A 139 -22.31 10.78 -9.15
C THR A 139 -22.90 10.39 -10.51
N SER A 140 -22.27 10.82 -11.60
CA SER A 140 -22.64 10.44 -12.97
C SER A 140 -22.44 8.93 -13.26
N LEU A 141 -21.78 8.19 -12.36
CA LEU A 141 -21.67 6.73 -12.41
C LEU A 141 -23.02 6.01 -12.14
N ALA A 142 -24.07 6.74 -11.78
CA ALA A 142 -25.46 6.22 -11.82
C ALA A 142 -25.81 5.70 -13.22
N ASP A 143 -25.36 6.38 -14.27
CA ASP A 143 -25.50 5.91 -15.64
C ASP A 143 -24.53 4.77 -15.92
N ARG A 144 -25.05 3.68 -16.49
CA ARG A 144 -24.30 2.45 -16.83
C ARG A 144 -23.32 2.63 -17.99
N ASN A 145 -23.33 3.76 -18.68
CA ASN A 145 -22.42 4.07 -19.78
C ASN A 145 -21.26 4.96 -19.35
N ASN A 146 -21.28 5.44 -18.12
CA ASN A 146 -20.26 6.32 -17.59
C ASN A 146 -19.24 5.54 -16.73
N ILE A 147 -17.98 5.99 -16.78
CA ILE A 147 -16.89 5.45 -15.98
C ILE A 147 -16.07 6.56 -15.35
N ALA A 148 -15.44 6.26 -14.23
CA ALA A 148 -14.37 7.06 -13.63
C ALA A 148 -13.03 6.37 -13.88
N VAL A 149 -12.02 7.15 -14.22
CA VAL A 149 -10.69 6.68 -14.61
C VAL A 149 -9.64 7.29 -13.68
N GLY A 150 -8.63 6.51 -13.31
CA GLY A 150 -7.49 7.04 -12.54
C GLY A 150 -6.70 8.07 -13.35
N SER A 151 -6.10 9.05 -12.67
CA SER A 151 -5.40 10.18 -13.28
C SER A 151 -4.23 9.76 -14.17
N GLU A 152 -3.43 8.78 -13.70
CA GLU A 152 -2.28 8.28 -14.46
C GLU A 152 -2.71 7.51 -15.72
N LEU A 153 -3.80 6.75 -15.62
CA LEU A 153 -4.39 6.06 -16.78
C LEU A 153 -4.91 7.07 -17.80
N ALA A 154 -5.60 8.11 -17.35
CA ALA A 154 -6.10 9.17 -18.21
C ALA A 154 -4.96 9.90 -18.94
N ALA A 155 -3.89 10.23 -18.23
CA ALA A 155 -2.70 10.87 -18.79
C ALA A 155 -2.00 9.97 -19.83
N ASN A 156 -1.81 8.68 -19.52
CA ASN A 156 -1.16 7.71 -20.41
C ASN A 156 -1.94 7.48 -21.70
N LEU A 157 -3.26 7.40 -21.60
CA LEU A 157 -4.15 7.21 -22.75
C LEU A 157 -4.44 8.51 -23.50
N GLY A 158 -4.10 9.67 -22.92
CA GLY A 158 -4.37 11.00 -23.49
C GLY A 158 -5.84 11.32 -23.58
N ILE A 159 -6.63 10.97 -22.56
CA ILE A 159 -8.09 11.11 -22.51
C ILE A 159 -8.50 12.07 -21.39
N SER A 160 -9.66 12.70 -21.57
CA SER A 160 -10.23 13.70 -20.67
C SER A 160 -11.70 13.39 -20.34
N VAL A 161 -12.27 14.10 -19.38
CA VAL A 161 -13.71 14.00 -19.08
C VAL A 161 -14.52 14.43 -20.30
N GLY A 162 -15.50 13.63 -20.65
CA GLY A 162 -16.35 13.79 -21.86
C GLY A 162 -15.90 12.93 -23.04
N ASP A 163 -14.67 12.43 -23.04
CA ASP A 163 -14.18 11.54 -24.08
C ASP A 163 -14.79 10.14 -23.98
N LYS A 164 -14.69 9.40 -25.06
CA LYS A 164 -15.10 8.00 -25.14
C LYS A 164 -13.89 7.08 -25.16
N ILE A 165 -13.97 6.01 -24.40
CA ILE A 165 -12.93 4.99 -24.34
C ILE A 165 -13.49 3.61 -24.63
N LYS A 166 -12.75 2.82 -25.39
CA LYS A 166 -13.09 1.44 -25.72
C LYS A 166 -12.47 0.49 -24.70
N LEU A 167 -13.31 -0.31 -24.05
CA LEU A 167 -12.86 -1.35 -23.13
C LEU A 167 -13.04 -2.74 -23.77
N ILE A 168 -12.06 -3.62 -23.53
CA ILE A 168 -12.11 -5.03 -23.91
C ILE A 168 -11.97 -5.86 -22.64
N SER A 169 -12.93 -6.76 -22.39
CA SER A 169 -12.88 -7.68 -21.26
C SER A 169 -11.84 -8.78 -21.48
N ALA A 170 -11.07 -9.12 -20.44
CA ALA A 170 -10.21 -10.32 -20.48
C ALA A 170 -11.03 -11.63 -20.54
N GLN A 171 -12.30 -11.57 -20.16
CA GLN A 171 -13.18 -12.73 -20.21
C GLN A 171 -13.76 -12.91 -21.60
N MET A 172 -13.64 -14.14 -22.12
CA MET A 172 -14.21 -14.55 -23.40
C MET A 172 -15.69 -14.94 -23.25
N ILE A 173 -16.49 -14.59 -24.24
CA ILE A 173 -17.86 -15.09 -24.40
C ILE A 173 -17.89 -16.10 -25.56
N SER A 174 -18.50 -17.26 -25.32
CA SER A 174 -18.68 -18.26 -26.37
C SER A 174 -19.80 -17.82 -27.31
N THR A 175 -19.50 -17.83 -28.59
CA THR A 175 -20.49 -17.56 -29.67
C THR A 175 -20.50 -18.75 -30.65
N ALA A 176 -21.46 -18.75 -31.54
CA ALA A 176 -21.55 -19.77 -32.60
C ALA A 176 -20.31 -19.79 -33.53
N PHE A 177 -19.54 -18.71 -33.57
CA PHE A 177 -18.34 -18.55 -34.39
C PHE A 177 -17.03 -18.64 -33.60
N GLY A 178 -17.07 -19.06 -32.32
CA GLY A 178 -15.92 -19.17 -31.42
C GLY A 178 -15.98 -18.25 -30.21
N SER A 179 -14.92 -18.23 -29.43
CA SER A 179 -14.82 -17.38 -28.22
C SER A 179 -14.25 -16.01 -28.57
N ILE A 180 -15.01 -14.95 -28.30
CA ILE A 180 -14.60 -13.57 -28.54
C ILE A 180 -14.62 -12.74 -27.24
N PRO A 181 -13.72 -11.77 -27.05
CA PRO A 181 -13.77 -10.88 -25.92
C PRO A 181 -14.92 -9.89 -26.05
N ARG A 182 -15.58 -9.59 -24.94
CA ARG A 182 -16.60 -8.54 -24.93
C ARG A 182 -15.94 -7.17 -25.04
N THR A 183 -16.47 -6.36 -25.95
CA THR A 183 -15.97 -5.00 -26.19
C THR A 183 -17.13 -4.03 -26.04
N LYS A 184 -16.90 -2.91 -25.34
CA LYS A 184 -17.86 -1.82 -25.21
C LYS A 184 -17.15 -0.47 -25.05
N THR A 185 -17.79 0.58 -25.58
CA THR A 185 -17.33 1.97 -25.43
C THR A 185 -18.10 2.63 -24.29
N TYR A 186 -17.38 3.35 -23.44
CA TYR A 186 -17.89 4.07 -22.28
C TYR A 186 -17.50 5.54 -22.35
N ASN A 187 -18.29 6.42 -21.70
CA ASN A 187 -17.97 7.83 -21.54
C ASN A 187 -17.20 8.07 -20.24
N ILE A 188 -16.19 8.92 -20.28
CA ILE A 188 -15.43 9.30 -19.09
C ILE A 188 -16.18 10.41 -18.39
N SER A 189 -16.72 10.16 -17.20
CA SER A 189 -17.49 11.13 -16.41
C SER A 189 -16.70 11.76 -15.28
N ALA A 190 -15.62 11.10 -14.82
CA ALA A 190 -14.75 11.61 -13.78
C ALA A 190 -13.32 11.08 -13.94
N ILE A 191 -12.35 11.88 -13.50
CA ILE A 191 -10.96 11.48 -13.33
C ILE A 191 -10.62 11.68 -11.84
N PHE A 192 -10.16 10.62 -11.20
CA PHE A 192 -9.79 10.63 -9.78
C PHE A 192 -8.30 10.38 -9.60
N THR A 193 -7.76 10.80 -8.47
CA THR A 193 -6.44 10.37 -8.01
C THR A 193 -6.55 9.73 -6.63
N SER A 194 -5.81 8.67 -6.43
CA SER A 194 -5.72 7.96 -5.16
C SER A 194 -4.44 8.29 -4.40
N GLY A 195 -3.47 8.90 -5.10
CA GLY A 195 -2.12 9.11 -4.60
C GLY A 195 -1.19 7.89 -4.76
N LEU A 196 -1.68 6.78 -5.33
CA LEU A 196 -0.89 5.60 -5.67
C LEU A 196 -0.81 5.47 -7.19
N TYR A 197 0.37 5.66 -7.74
CA TYR A 197 0.63 5.61 -9.18
C TYR A 197 0.09 4.32 -9.84
N ASP A 198 0.43 3.15 -9.28
CA ASP A 198 0.03 1.86 -9.85
C ASP A 198 -1.49 1.64 -9.82
N PHE A 199 -2.16 2.14 -8.79
CA PHE A 199 -3.61 2.06 -8.70
C PHE A 199 -4.27 3.00 -9.72
N ASP A 200 -3.81 4.23 -9.81
CA ASP A 200 -4.33 5.24 -10.73
C ASP A 200 -4.03 4.89 -12.19
N MET A 201 -2.91 4.17 -12.46
CA MET A 201 -2.54 3.70 -13.80
C MET A 201 -3.40 2.54 -14.29
N ALA A 202 -3.96 1.74 -13.38
CA ALA A 202 -4.64 0.50 -13.75
C ALA A 202 -6.13 0.47 -13.44
N THR A 203 -6.71 1.45 -12.72
CA THR A 203 -8.07 1.30 -12.18
C THR A 203 -9.12 2.11 -12.93
N ILE A 204 -10.21 1.43 -13.26
CA ILE A 204 -11.46 2.02 -13.74
C ILE A 204 -12.58 1.64 -12.77
N ILE A 205 -13.38 2.65 -12.38
CA ILE A 205 -14.56 2.47 -11.54
C ILE A 205 -15.81 2.71 -12.40
N MET A 206 -16.79 1.83 -12.28
CA MET A 206 -18.06 1.94 -12.97
C MET A 206 -19.22 1.44 -12.10
N ASN A 207 -20.42 1.66 -12.56
CA ASN A 207 -21.62 1.11 -11.94
C ASN A 207 -21.54 -0.42 -11.84
N GLN A 208 -21.92 -1.00 -10.69
CA GLN A 208 -21.83 -2.44 -10.42
C GLN A 208 -22.61 -3.28 -11.46
N GLN A 209 -23.79 -2.83 -11.85
CA GLN A 209 -24.60 -3.50 -12.86
C GLN A 209 -23.92 -3.47 -14.25
N ALA A 210 -23.30 -2.34 -14.59
CA ALA A 210 -22.55 -2.21 -15.85
C ALA A 210 -21.32 -3.14 -15.85
N ALA A 211 -20.60 -3.21 -14.71
CA ALA A 211 -19.46 -4.11 -14.57
C ALA A 211 -19.87 -5.58 -14.66
N LYS A 212 -20.93 -5.99 -13.95
CA LYS A 212 -21.47 -7.37 -14.05
C LYS A 212 -21.81 -7.73 -15.50
N ALA A 213 -22.50 -6.83 -16.20
CA ALA A 213 -22.84 -7.05 -17.59
C ALA A 213 -21.62 -7.12 -18.51
N PHE A 214 -20.64 -6.21 -18.34
CA PHE A 214 -19.43 -6.17 -19.15
C PHE A 214 -18.51 -7.37 -18.90
N LEU A 215 -18.36 -7.79 -17.66
CA LEU A 215 -17.53 -8.94 -17.26
C LEU A 215 -18.26 -10.30 -17.38
N SER A 216 -19.51 -10.32 -17.85
CA SER A 216 -20.33 -11.54 -17.95
C SER A 216 -20.45 -12.29 -16.61
N LEU A 217 -20.57 -11.56 -15.52
CA LEU A 217 -20.76 -12.10 -14.18
C LEU A 217 -22.26 -12.23 -13.89
N LYS A 218 -22.66 -13.36 -13.31
CA LYS A 218 -24.04 -13.55 -12.84
C LYS A 218 -24.32 -12.68 -11.61
N ASP A 219 -23.34 -12.57 -10.73
CA ASP A 219 -23.40 -11.79 -9.51
C ASP A 219 -22.04 -11.18 -9.17
N ILE A 220 -21.92 -10.57 -7.98
CA ILE A 220 -20.64 -10.10 -7.46
C ILE A 220 -19.66 -11.25 -7.35
N ASN A 221 -18.39 -10.95 -7.55
CA ASN A 221 -17.32 -11.93 -7.46
C ASN A 221 -16.20 -11.50 -6.51
N LEU A 222 -16.37 -10.39 -5.80
CA LEU A 222 -15.42 -9.93 -4.82
C LEU A 222 -16.16 -9.26 -3.65
N ILE A 223 -15.70 -9.47 -2.45
CA ILE A 223 -16.13 -8.75 -1.25
C ILE A 223 -14.90 -8.13 -0.61
N GLU A 224 -14.89 -6.83 -0.48
CA GLU A 224 -13.89 -6.07 0.26
C GLU A 224 -14.38 -5.85 1.67
N VAL A 225 -13.56 -6.16 2.67
CA VAL A 225 -13.85 -5.99 4.09
C VAL A 225 -12.88 -5.00 4.69
N THR A 226 -13.40 -3.92 5.23
CA THR A 226 -12.64 -2.94 6.02
C THR A 226 -12.79 -3.27 7.49
N THR A 227 -11.70 -3.28 8.24
CA THR A 227 -11.66 -3.65 9.64
C THR A 227 -11.35 -2.43 10.52
N ASN A 228 -11.66 -2.53 11.81
CA ASN A 228 -11.35 -1.49 12.79
C ASN A 228 -9.83 -1.37 13.09
N ASN A 229 -9.05 -2.42 12.81
CA ASN A 229 -7.59 -2.43 12.96
C ASN A 229 -6.92 -3.21 11.82
N PRO A 230 -6.45 -2.52 10.79
CA PRO A 230 -5.80 -3.14 9.63
C PRO A 230 -4.56 -3.97 9.96
N ASP A 231 -3.83 -3.63 11.03
CA ASP A 231 -2.62 -4.35 11.43
C ASP A 231 -2.92 -5.80 11.86
N ASN A 232 -4.15 -6.06 12.30
CA ASN A 232 -4.63 -7.39 12.70
C ASN A 232 -5.28 -8.16 11.54
N ALA A 233 -5.17 -7.71 10.30
CA ALA A 233 -5.82 -8.32 9.14
C ALA A 233 -5.51 -9.82 8.98
N SER A 234 -4.29 -10.26 9.31
CA SER A 234 -3.92 -11.68 9.27
C SER A 234 -4.69 -12.53 10.31
N LEU A 235 -4.95 -11.98 11.50
CA LEU A 235 -5.73 -12.66 12.55
C LEU A 235 -7.21 -12.72 12.14
N TYR A 236 -7.75 -11.62 11.63
CA TYR A 236 -9.13 -11.54 11.17
C TYR A 236 -9.39 -12.44 9.96
N GLN A 237 -8.42 -12.55 9.05
CA GLN A 237 -8.46 -13.51 7.93
C GLN A 237 -8.66 -14.95 8.41
N LEU A 238 -7.90 -15.38 9.43
CA LEU A 238 -8.04 -16.73 10.00
C LEU A 238 -9.43 -16.95 10.63
N THR A 239 -9.97 -15.92 11.27
CA THR A 239 -11.31 -15.98 11.87
C THR A 239 -12.36 -16.10 10.78
N LEU A 240 -12.30 -15.26 9.74
CA LEU A 240 -13.23 -15.32 8.61
C LEU A 240 -13.13 -16.64 7.85
N TYR A 241 -11.91 -17.19 7.68
CA TYR A 241 -11.72 -18.48 7.03
C TYR A 241 -12.49 -19.61 7.75
N LYS A 242 -12.47 -19.61 9.09
CA LYS A 242 -13.23 -20.57 9.89
C LYS A 242 -14.74 -20.34 9.77
N THR A 243 -15.20 -19.08 9.79
CA THR A 243 -16.62 -18.73 9.68
C THR A 243 -17.21 -19.10 8.32
N LEU A 244 -16.40 -19.02 7.26
CA LEU A 244 -16.84 -19.28 5.89
C LEU A 244 -16.61 -20.75 5.44
N ASP A 245 -16.19 -21.63 6.35
CA ASP A 245 -15.99 -23.08 6.10
C ASP A 245 -15.17 -23.38 4.84
N GLY A 246 -14.19 -22.52 4.51
CA GLY A 246 -13.35 -22.68 3.32
C GLY A 246 -14.07 -22.50 1.98
N ARG A 247 -15.27 -21.91 1.94
CA ARG A 247 -16.07 -21.71 0.71
C ARG A 247 -15.56 -20.56 -0.17
N ALA A 248 -14.62 -19.76 0.35
CA ALA A 248 -14.05 -18.63 -0.37
C ALA A 248 -12.55 -18.55 -0.13
N SER A 249 -11.83 -17.98 -1.08
CA SER A 249 -10.44 -17.59 -0.91
C SER A 249 -10.40 -16.25 -0.20
N ILE A 250 -9.66 -16.17 0.88
CA ILE A 250 -9.53 -14.95 1.69
C ILE A 250 -8.08 -14.51 1.67
N THR A 251 -7.85 -13.31 1.18
CA THR A 251 -6.53 -12.67 1.18
C THR A 251 -6.56 -11.40 2.01
N ASN A 252 -5.44 -10.99 2.56
CA ASN A 252 -5.31 -9.73 3.26
C ASN A 252 -4.28 -8.83 2.58
N TRP A 253 -4.32 -7.53 2.87
CA TRP A 253 -3.41 -6.55 2.31
C TRP A 253 -1.93 -6.85 2.61
N GLN A 254 -1.61 -7.45 3.77
CA GLN A 254 -0.25 -7.81 4.16
C GLN A 254 0.34 -8.91 3.26
N LEU A 255 -0.50 -9.85 2.80
CA LEU A 255 -0.09 -10.87 1.83
C LEU A 255 0.08 -10.27 0.43
N GLN A 256 -0.80 -9.38 0.03
CA GLN A 256 -0.75 -8.70 -1.28
C GLN A 256 0.53 -7.86 -1.43
N PHE A 257 0.91 -7.14 -0.39
CA PHE A 257 2.09 -6.29 -0.35
C PHE A 257 3.25 -6.88 0.46
N GLY A 258 3.22 -8.18 0.71
CA GLY A 258 4.16 -8.88 1.60
C GLY A 258 5.62 -8.69 1.23
N GLN A 259 5.97 -8.70 -0.04
CA GLN A 259 7.35 -8.47 -0.50
C GLN A 259 7.83 -7.06 -0.15
N PHE A 260 6.98 -6.05 -0.32
CA PHE A 260 7.29 -4.68 0.03
C PHE A 260 7.53 -4.52 1.55
N PHE A 261 6.61 -5.03 2.39
CA PHE A 261 6.78 -4.96 3.85
C PHE A 261 7.95 -5.81 4.35
N HIS A 262 8.25 -6.92 3.67
CA HIS A 262 9.45 -7.71 3.97
C HIS A 262 10.73 -6.91 3.68
N ALA A 263 10.80 -6.19 2.56
CA ALA A 263 11.92 -5.32 2.23
C ALA A 263 12.14 -4.23 3.30
N LEU A 264 11.07 -3.56 3.73
CA LEU A 264 11.12 -2.57 4.82
C LEU A 264 11.57 -3.17 6.16
N LYS A 265 11.19 -4.41 6.46
CA LYS A 265 11.64 -5.12 7.66
C LYS A 265 13.13 -5.44 7.60
N VAL A 266 13.62 -5.93 6.47
CA VAL A 266 15.04 -6.23 6.24
C VAL A 266 15.88 -4.95 6.36
N GLU A 267 15.44 -3.86 5.75
CA GLU A 267 16.09 -2.56 5.86
C GLU A 267 16.23 -2.12 7.31
N ARG A 268 15.15 -2.19 8.11
CA ARG A 268 15.18 -1.84 9.53
C ARG A 268 16.17 -2.69 10.31
N ILE A 269 16.22 -4.01 10.08
CA ILE A 269 17.18 -4.92 10.72
C ILE A 269 18.61 -4.53 10.34
N THR A 270 18.85 -4.24 9.06
CA THR A 270 20.16 -3.81 8.56
C THR A 270 20.61 -2.52 9.22
N MET A 271 19.72 -1.52 9.31
CA MET A 271 20.03 -0.25 9.99
C MET A 271 20.35 -0.43 11.47
N MET A 272 19.59 -1.28 12.20
CA MET A 272 19.88 -1.60 13.59
C MET A 272 21.22 -2.33 13.73
N THR A 273 21.56 -3.21 12.81
CA THR A 273 22.85 -3.92 12.79
C THR A 273 24.02 -2.95 12.58
N ILE A 274 23.89 -2.03 11.62
CA ILE A 274 24.89 -0.99 11.36
C ILE A 274 25.08 -0.10 12.61
N LEU A 275 23.99 0.35 13.24
CA LEU A 275 24.05 1.15 14.46
C LEU A 275 24.76 0.40 15.59
N SER A 276 24.43 -0.87 15.79
CA SER A 276 25.07 -1.72 16.80
C SER A 276 26.56 -1.87 16.53
N LEU A 277 26.96 -2.04 15.27
CA LEU A 277 28.35 -2.14 14.85
C LEU A 277 29.12 -0.84 15.12
N ILE A 278 28.52 0.31 14.80
CA ILE A 278 29.12 1.63 15.08
C ILE A 278 29.36 1.81 16.59
N ILE A 279 28.39 1.45 17.43
CA ILE A 279 28.50 1.54 18.88
C ILE A 279 29.59 0.60 19.38
N LEU A 280 29.66 -0.63 18.87
CA LEU A 280 30.66 -1.63 19.26
C LEU A 280 32.08 -1.18 18.90
N VAL A 281 32.27 -0.71 17.64
CA VAL A 281 33.56 -0.19 17.18
C VAL A 281 34.01 0.99 18.05
N ASN A 282 33.08 1.93 18.31
CA ASN A 282 33.38 3.08 19.18
C ASN A 282 33.76 2.63 20.59
N HIS A 283 33.10 1.64 21.17
CA HIS A 283 33.43 1.10 22.46
C HIS A 283 34.83 0.47 22.50
N ILE A 284 35.21 -0.26 21.46
CA ILE A 284 36.55 -0.86 21.30
C ILE A 284 37.62 0.25 21.23
N PHE A 285 37.40 1.29 20.41
CA PHE A 285 38.34 2.41 20.29
C PHE A 285 38.53 3.16 21.62
N ILE A 286 37.47 3.41 22.35
CA ILE A 286 37.54 4.04 23.67
C ILE A 286 38.37 3.17 24.63
N ARG A 287 38.20 1.85 24.64
CA ARG A 287 38.98 0.95 25.47
C ARG A 287 40.45 0.93 25.06
N LEU A 288 40.76 0.82 23.77
CA LEU A 288 42.16 0.85 23.30
C LEU A 288 42.84 2.16 23.62
N ALA A 289 42.19 3.29 23.51
CA ALA A 289 42.71 4.60 23.90
C ALA A 289 42.98 4.69 25.42
N HIS A 290 42.21 3.94 26.22
CA HIS A 290 42.41 3.91 27.68
C HIS A 290 43.59 3.04 28.13
N TYR A 291 43.97 2.03 27.32
CA TYR A 291 45.16 1.17 27.60
C TYR A 291 46.45 1.67 26.97
N SER A 292 46.39 2.67 26.08
CA SER A 292 47.55 3.24 25.39
C SER A 292 48.53 4.11 26.26
N PRO A 293 48.22 4.62 27.47
CA PRO A 293 49.17 5.40 28.27
C PRO A 293 50.22 4.55 29.03
N PHE A 294 50.33 3.24 28.76
CA PHE A 294 51.28 2.35 29.39
C PHE A 294 52.45 1.90 28.48
N PHE A 295 52.68 2.51 27.34
CA PHE A 295 53.88 2.35 26.51
C PHE A 295 54.53 3.67 26.21
#